data_e8c925377b8cc20f84209046b3d9787c
#
_entry.id   e8c925377b8cc20f84209046b3d9787c
#
_cell.length_a   1.000
_cell.length_b   1.000
_cell.length_c   1.000
_cell.angle_alpha   90.00
_cell.angle_beta   90.00
_cell.angle_gamma   90.00
#
_symmetry.space_group_name_H-M   'P 1'
#
loop_
_entity.id
_entity.type
_entity.pdbx_description
1 polymer ?
#
loop_
_entity_poly.entity_id
_entity_poly.type
_entity_poly.pdbx_seq_one_letter_code
_entity_poly.pdbx_strand_id
1 'polypeptide(L)'
;RGRKKIGLAASAAAILLAASSGAFAQGVSQAPIASGQAPQAAATAASTPLSLARAIEFALEGNPEVAAAMRQLEATEGQVLQGSARPNPELAYSLEDARSKTRTQSWQLNLPVELGGKRAARTKAAEKSREQAQAQLIELKATVRANVAAAYFDVLTARERLALATDSTALAKSSTDTVAKRVAAGKVSPVEETKARVAEAGIRVELAQAASEQRNALSRLFALMGRTDAPYIVLEGTAET
;
A
#
# COMPACT_ATOMS: atom_id res chain seq x y z
N ARG A 1 45.44 44.93 20.69
CA ARG A 1 45.76 44.12 21.89
C ARG A 1 44.53 43.99 22.75
N GLY A 2 44.01 42.75 22.97
CA GLY A 2 42.92 42.46 23.91
C GLY A 2 41.94 41.39 23.40
N ARG A 3 42.44 40.15 23.25
CA ARG A 3 41.56 39.00 23.06
C ARG A 3 40.77 38.73 24.33
N LYS A 4 39.46 38.75 24.32
CA LYS A 4 38.60 38.14 25.35
C LYS A 4 37.95 36.88 24.78
N LYS A 5 38.30 35.76 25.38
CA LYS A 5 37.77 34.42 25.15
C LYS A 5 36.35 34.38 25.73
N ILE A 6 35.39 33.95 24.94
CA ILE A 6 34.04 33.62 25.43
C ILE A 6 33.97 32.09 25.54
N GLY A 7 33.80 31.64 26.79
CA GLY A 7 33.74 30.22 27.14
C GLY A 7 32.42 29.59 26.69
N LEU A 8 32.58 28.41 26.12
CA LEU A 8 31.50 27.50 25.76
C LEU A 8 31.09 26.73 27.01
N ALA A 9 29.88 26.96 27.51
CA ALA A 9 29.31 26.13 28.59
C ALA A 9 28.50 25.01 27.96
N ALA A 10 29.04 23.82 28.00
CA ALA A 10 28.34 22.58 27.66
C ALA A 10 27.53 22.11 28.86
N SER A 11 26.21 22.11 28.78
CA SER A 11 25.33 21.47 29.76
C SER A 11 25.12 20.02 29.37
N ALA A 12 25.78 19.10 30.07
CA ALA A 12 25.52 17.68 30.02
C ALA A 12 24.33 17.35 30.95
N ALA A 13 23.23 16.90 30.41
CA ALA A 13 22.11 16.33 31.17
C ALA A 13 22.39 14.83 31.39
N ALA A 14 22.72 14.47 32.63
CA ALA A 14 22.85 13.10 33.08
C ALA A 14 21.46 12.49 33.30
N ILE A 15 21.13 11.44 32.57
CA ILE A 15 19.95 10.59 32.82
C ILE A 15 20.35 9.53 33.83
N LEU A 16 19.79 9.61 35.03
CA LEU A 16 19.89 8.60 36.10
C LEU A 16 18.99 7.42 35.75
N LEU A 17 19.60 6.25 35.51
CA LEU A 17 18.93 4.96 35.42
C LEU A 17 18.78 4.40 36.83
N ALA A 18 17.56 4.41 37.40
CA ALA A 18 17.27 3.71 38.65
C ALA A 18 16.86 2.26 38.33
N ALA A 19 17.74 1.31 38.64
CA ALA A 19 17.44 -0.11 38.68
C ALA A 19 16.73 -0.43 39.99
N SER A 20 15.45 -0.81 39.96
CA SER A 20 14.76 -1.42 41.10
C SER A 20 14.65 -2.93 40.88
N SER A 21 15.55 -3.68 41.51
CA SER A 21 15.43 -5.12 41.66
C SER A 21 14.39 -5.43 42.74
N GLY A 22 13.22 -5.91 42.29
CA GLY A 22 12.19 -6.48 43.16
C GLY A 22 12.09 -7.97 42.93
N ALA A 23 12.73 -8.76 43.78
CA ALA A 23 12.58 -10.21 43.88
C ALA A 23 11.22 -10.51 44.55
N PHE A 24 10.34 -11.22 43.87
CA PHE A 24 9.21 -11.91 44.49
C PHE A 24 9.26 -13.38 44.12
N ALA A 25 9.43 -14.17 45.21
CA ALA A 25 9.48 -15.61 45.18
C ALA A 25 8.08 -16.22 45.04
N GLN A 26 7.99 -17.23 44.21
CA GLN A 26 7.26 -18.50 44.32
C GLN A 26 5.85 -18.52 44.93
N GLY A 27 4.93 -18.83 44.07
CA GLY A 27 3.66 -19.47 44.40
C GLY A 27 3.27 -20.40 43.28
N VAL A 28 3.81 -21.64 43.24
CA VAL A 28 3.37 -22.65 42.30
C VAL A 28 2.03 -23.19 42.81
N SER A 29 0.95 -22.71 42.24
CA SER A 29 -0.36 -23.33 42.36
C SER A 29 -0.64 -24.07 41.05
N GLN A 30 -0.49 -25.39 41.06
CA GLN A 30 -0.95 -26.27 39.97
C GLN A 30 -2.47 -26.31 39.97
N ALA A 31 -3.09 -25.59 39.05
CA ALA A 31 -4.49 -25.82 38.70
C ALA A 31 -4.57 -26.87 37.57
N PRO A 32 -5.61 -27.75 37.57
CA PRO A 32 -5.71 -28.87 36.64
C PRO A 32 -5.87 -28.40 35.21
N ILE A 33 -5.11 -29.04 34.30
CA ILE A 33 -5.21 -28.86 32.87
C ILE A 33 -6.60 -29.31 32.42
N ALA A 34 -7.55 -28.38 32.32
CA ALA A 34 -8.76 -28.59 31.57
C ALA A 34 -8.34 -28.64 30.09
N SER A 35 -8.44 -29.80 29.48
CA SER A 35 -8.36 -30.02 28.04
C SER A 35 -9.44 -29.18 27.33
N GLY A 36 -9.16 -27.90 27.18
CA GLY A 36 -9.96 -27.00 26.35
C GLY A 36 -9.74 -27.37 24.88
N GLN A 37 -10.74 -28.00 24.32
CA GLN A 37 -10.90 -28.08 22.87
C GLN A 37 -10.70 -26.69 22.28
N ALA A 38 -9.61 -26.53 21.52
CA ALA A 38 -9.44 -25.38 20.67
C ALA A 38 -10.70 -25.23 19.79
N PRO A 39 -11.27 -24.03 19.67
CA PRO A 39 -12.36 -23.82 18.73
C PRO A 39 -11.82 -24.02 17.31
N GLN A 40 -12.05 -25.19 16.75
CA GLN A 40 -11.93 -25.47 15.32
C GLN A 40 -13.06 -24.76 14.53
N ALA A 41 -13.21 -23.47 14.72
CA ALA A 41 -14.23 -22.67 14.04
C ALA A 41 -13.60 -21.57 13.18
N ALA A 42 -12.58 -21.92 12.39
CA ALA A 42 -12.00 -20.96 11.44
C ALA A 42 -11.47 -21.61 10.16
N ALA A 43 -12.21 -22.58 9.62
CA ALA A 43 -11.77 -23.20 8.35
C ALA A 43 -12.91 -23.59 7.42
N THR A 44 -13.97 -22.79 7.34
CA THR A 44 -14.94 -22.86 6.22
C THR A 44 -15.54 -21.47 5.98
N ALA A 45 -14.70 -20.47 5.84
CA ALA A 45 -15.07 -19.37 4.98
C ALA A 45 -15.02 -19.94 3.56
N ALA A 46 -16.14 -20.45 3.08
CA ALA A 46 -16.34 -20.77 1.68
C ALA A 46 -15.83 -19.57 0.90
N SER A 47 -14.73 -19.73 0.19
CA SER A 47 -14.11 -18.67 -0.60
C SER A 47 -15.11 -18.34 -1.71
N THR A 48 -15.97 -17.37 -1.45
CA THR A 48 -16.86 -16.83 -2.47
C THR A 48 -15.96 -16.39 -3.63
N PRO A 49 -16.17 -16.89 -4.84
CA PRO A 49 -15.33 -16.51 -5.97
C PRO A 49 -15.35 -14.98 -6.10
N LEU A 50 -14.18 -14.40 -6.30
CA LEU A 50 -14.05 -12.96 -6.45
C LEU A 50 -14.51 -12.55 -7.84
N SER A 51 -15.64 -11.85 -7.92
CA SER A 51 -16.11 -11.25 -9.17
C SER A 51 -15.37 -9.94 -9.45
N LEU A 52 -15.35 -9.51 -10.72
CA LEU A 52 -14.76 -8.23 -11.15
C LEU A 52 -15.39 -7.05 -10.37
N ALA A 53 -16.71 -7.04 -10.21
CA ALA A 53 -17.41 -5.98 -9.48
C ALA A 53 -16.90 -5.87 -8.04
N ARG A 54 -16.73 -7.01 -7.37
CA ARG A 54 -16.25 -7.06 -5.99
C ARG A 54 -14.78 -6.65 -5.87
N ALA A 55 -13.95 -7.00 -6.85
CA ALA A 55 -12.56 -6.56 -6.91
C ALA A 55 -12.45 -5.04 -7.04
N ILE A 56 -13.32 -4.43 -7.86
CA ILE A 56 -13.39 -2.96 -8.00
C ILE A 56 -13.84 -2.30 -6.70
N GLU A 57 -14.83 -2.84 -6.00
CA GLU A 57 -15.26 -2.31 -4.70
C GLU A 57 -14.11 -2.31 -3.70
N PHE A 58 -13.44 -3.45 -3.53
CA PHE A 58 -12.29 -3.55 -2.63
C PHE A 58 -11.18 -2.56 -2.99
N ALA A 59 -10.91 -2.35 -4.28
CA ALA A 59 -9.90 -1.40 -4.71
C ALA A 59 -10.31 0.05 -4.39
N LEU A 60 -11.57 0.42 -4.58
CA LEU A 60 -12.02 1.78 -4.27
C LEU A 60 -12.03 2.08 -2.78
N GLU A 61 -12.22 1.05 -1.93
CA GLU A 61 -12.20 1.16 -0.46
C GLU A 61 -10.78 1.06 0.12
N GLY A 62 -9.96 0.15 -0.43
CA GLY A 62 -8.65 -0.20 0.14
C GLY A 62 -7.45 0.44 -0.52
N ASN A 63 -7.60 1.07 -1.70
CA ASN A 63 -6.47 1.63 -2.43
C ASN A 63 -5.92 2.89 -1.73
N PRO A 64 -4.63 2.92 -1.38
CA PRO A 64 -4.03 4.04 -0.65
C PRO A 64 -4.00 5.34 -1.47
N GLU A 65 -3.94 5.28 -2.81
CA GLU A 65 -3.98 6.46 -3.66
C GLU A 65 -5.35 7.14 -3.61
N VAL A 66 -6.44 6.36 -3.62
CA VAL A 66 -7.80 6.88 -3.47
C VAL A 66 -7.98 7.51 -2.09
N ALA A 67 -7.48 6.86 -1.03
CA ALA A 67 -7.51 7.41 0.31
C ALA A 67 -6.73 8.73 0.40
N ALA A 68 -5.53 8.82 -0.20
CA ALA A 68 -4.74 10.04 -0.25
C ALA A 68 -5.46 11.18 -0.99
N ALA A 69 -6.08 10.90 -2.14
CA ALA A 69 -6.85 11.90 -2.90
C ALA A 69 -8.09 12.40 -2.13
N MET A 70 -8.75 11.54 -1.35
CA MET A 70 -9.85 11.94 -0.46
C MET A 70 -9.34 12.89 0.63
N ARG A 71 -8.18 12.61 1.26
CA ARG A 71 -7.57 13.52 2.24
C ARG A 71 -7.13 14.84 1.61
N GLN A 72 -6.66 14.82 0.37
CA GLN A 72 -6.33 16.03 -0.37
C GLN A 72 -7.58 16.90 -0.62
N LEU A 73 -8.72 16.30 -0.94
CA LEU A 73 -9.99 17.02 -1.08
C LEU A 73 -10.39 17.66 0.27
N GLU A 74 -10.34 16.93 1.38
CA GLU A 74 -10.59 17.46 2.73
C GLU A 74 -9.65 18.66 3.05
N ALA A 75 -8.38 18.57 2.69
CA ALA A 75 -7.42 19.65 2.90
C ALA A 75 -7.78 20.91 2.09
N THR A 76 -8.29 20.78 0.87
CA THR A 76 -8.75 21.93 0.08
C THR A 76 -10.02 22.55 0.64
N GLU A 77 -10.91 21.77 1.27
CA GLU A 77 -12.05 22.30 2.02
C GLU A 77 -11.61 23.19 3.19
N GLY A 78 -10.57 22.75 3.93
CA GLY A 78 -9.92 23.56 4.95
C GLY A 78 -9.34 24.86 4.39
N GLN A 79 -8.76 24.84 3.17
CA GLN A 79 -8.26 26.03 2.50
C GLN A 79 -9.38 27.02 2.14
N VAL A 80 -10.58 26.55 1.77
CA VAL A 80 -11.74 27.41 1.54
C VAL A 80 -12.15 28.12 2.81
N LEU A 81 -12.20 27.40 3.95
CA LEU A 81 -12.48 28.00 5.26
C LEU A 81 -11.44 29.05 5.62
N GLN A 82 -10.16 28.73 5.47
CA GLN A 82 -9.06 29.66 5.74
C GLN A 82 -9.13 30.87 4.78
N GLY A 83 -9.40 30.67 3.50
CA GLY A 83 -9.57 31.71 2.51
C GLY A 83 -10.71 32.68 2.84
N SER A 84 -11.76 32.20 3.48
CA SER A 84 -12.91 33.00 3.93
C SER A 84 -12.66 33.74 5.24
N ALA A 85 -11.67 33.34 6.03
CA ALA A 85 -11.37 33.97 7.31
C ALA A 85 -10.79 35.39 7.12
N ARG A 86 -11.09 36.26 8.08
CA ARG A 86 -10.47 37.61 8.15
C ARG A 86 -9.09 37.46 8.83
N PRO A 87 -8.11 38.28 8.42
CA PRO A 87 -6.84 38.37 9.17
C PRO A 87 -7.07 38.75 10.62
N ASN A 88 -6.35 38.12 11.52
CA ASN A 88 -6.43 38.43 12.93
C ASN A 88 -5.78 39.79 13.23
N PRO A 89 -6.33 40.57 14.17
CA PRO A 89 -5.63 41.73 14.73
C PRO A 89 -4.39 41.24 15.51
N GLU A 90 -3.30 41.99 15.38
CA GLU A 90 -2.07 41.72 16.11
C GLU A 90 -1.82 42.85 17.13
N LEU A 91 -1.60 42.49 18.38
CA LEU A 91 -1.17 43.40 19.44
C LEU A 91 0.29 43.09 19.79
N ALA A 92 1.18 44.03 19.49
CA ALA A 92 2.59 43.92 19.85
C ALA A 92 2.88 44.83 21.03
N TYR A 93 3.64 44.32 22.01
CA TYR A 93 4.21 45.09 23.11
C TYR A 93 5.72 45.04 22.99
N SER A 94 6.39 46.20 23.01
CA SER A 94 7.83 46.25 23.06
C SER A 94 8.30 47.14 24.22
N LEU A 95 9.35 46.67 24.88
CA LEU A 95 10.03 47.38 25.95
C LEU A 95 11.46 47.66 25.50
N GLU A 96 11.77 48.92 25.27
CA GLU A 96 13.12 49.36 24.92
C GLU A 96 13.76 50.00 26.17
N ASP A 97 15.00 49.62 26.42
CA ASP A 97 15.80 49.98 27.59
C ASP A 97 15.17 49.68 28.97
N ALA A 98 15.72 48.66 29.62
CA ALA A 98 15.25 48.21 30.96
C ALA A 98 15.63 49.21 32.10
N ARG A 99 16.42 50.25 31.82
CA ARG A 99 16.85 51.24 32.80
C ARG A 99 15.70 52.20 33.12
N SER A 100 15.45 52.46 34.39
CA SER A 100 14.26 53.21 34.83
C SER A 100 14.16 54.63 34.32
N LYS A 101 15.27 55.27 33.90
CA LYS A 101 15.30 56.67 33.41
C LYS A 101 15.07 56.81 31.90
N THR A 102 15.26 55.74 31.11
CA THR A 102 15.15 55.74 29.65
C THR A 102 14.22 54.67 29.11
N ARG A 103 13.44 54.08 30.00
CA ARG A 103 12.50 53.01 29.69
C ARG A 103 11.37 53.49 28.80
N THR A 104 11.34 52.99 27.57
CA THR A 104 10.24 53.24 26.65
C THR A 104 9.40 51.98 26.51
N GLN A 105 8.10 52.12 26.69
CA GLN A 105 7.12 51.06 26.46
C GLN A 105 6.25 51.48 25.29
N SER A 106 6.14 50.61 24.28
CA SER A 106 5.25 50.85 23.17
C SER A 106 4.26 49.70 22.99
N TRP A 107 3.04 50.08 22.70
CA TRP A 107 1.95 49.18 22.34
C TRP A 107 1.55 49.47 20.91
N GLN A 108 1.57 48.48 20.05
CA GLN A 108 1.17 48.59 18.65
C GLN A 108 0.03 47.67 18.37
N LEU A 109 -1.09 48.21 17.91
CA LEU A 109 -2.21 47.45 17.38
C LEU A 109 -2.20 47.52 15.85
N ASN A 110 -1.98 46.38 15.21
CA ASN A 110 -2.06 46.23 13.78
C ASN A 110 -3.38 45.56 13.40
N LEU A 111 -4.24 46.29 12.73
CA LEU A 111 -5.55 45.82 12.29
C LEU A 111 -5.57 45.79 10.76
N PRO A 112 -5.31 44.61 10.10
CA PRO A 112 -5.31 44.51 8.66
C PRO A 112 -6.74 44.58 8.12
N VAL A 113 -7.04 45.60 7.30
CA VAL A 113 -8.32 45.76 6.62
C VAL A 113 -8.17 45.41 5.16
N GLU A 114 -8.86 44.36 4.71
CA GLU A 114 -8.87 43.94 3.32
C GLU A 114 -9.88 44.74 2.50
N LEU A 115 -9.41 45.57 1.59
CA LEU A 115 -10.22 46.37 0.66
C LEU A 115 -10.17 45.81 -0.77
N GLY A 116 -11.10 46.22 -1.64
CA GLY A 116 -11.07 45.90 -3.06
C GLY A 116 -11.44 44.46 -3.41
N GLY A 117 -12.20 43.77 -2.57
CA GLY A 117 -12.69 42.44 -2.89
C GLY A 117 -11.66 41.32 -2.77
N LYS A 118 -10.45 41.58 -2.19
CA LYS A 118 -9.37 40.59 -2.06
C LYS A 118 -9.80 39.30 -1.37
N ARG A 119 -10.61 39.41 -0.29
CA ARG A 119 -11.16 38.24 0.40
C ARG A 119 -12.03 37.40 -0.50
N ALA A 120 -12.97 38.02 -1.26
CA ALA A 120 -13.85 37.30 -2.19
C ALA A 120 -13.05 36.60 -3.29
N ALA A 121 -12.01 37.27 -3.84
CA ALA A 121 -11.14 36.68 -4.84
C ALA A 121 -10.34 35.47 -4.28
N ARG A 122 -9.82 35.58 -3.04
CA ARG A 122 -9.11 34.50 -2.35
C ARG A 122 -10.02 33.30 -2.08
N THR A 123 -11.22 33.52 -1.58
CA THR A 123 -12.22 32.46 -1.35
C THR A 123 -12.59 31.78 -2.64
N LYS A 124 -12.87 32.54 -3.72
CA LYS A 124 -13.20 31.99 -5.03
C LYS A 124 -12.04 31.18 -5.63
N ALA A 125 -10.80 31.60 -5.44
CA ALA A 125 -9.63 30.82 -5.87
C ALA A 125 -9.55 29.47 -5.11
N ALA A 126 -9.76 29.48 -3.80
CA ALA A 126 -9.79 28.26 -2.98
C ALA A 126 -10.95 27.32 -3.36
N GLU A 127 -12.15 27.86 -3.67
CA GLU A 127 -13.28 27.09 -4.19
C GLU A 127 -12.94 26.39 -5.51
N LYS A 128 -12.26 27.09 -6.43
CA LYS A 128 -11.80 26.50 -7.69
C LYS A 128 -10.72 25.41 -7.48
N SER A 129 -9.85 25.58 -6.50
CA SER A 129 -8.89 24.53 -6.11
C SER A 129 -9.62 23.29 -5.56
N ARG A 130 -10.69 23.46 -4.79
CA ARG A 130 -11.52 22.35 -4.31
C ARG A 130 -12.22 21.63 -5.46
N GLU A 131 -12.82 22.36 -6.41
CA GLU A 131 -13.44 21.78 -7.60
C GLU A 131 -12.43 20.97 -8.43
N GLN A 132 -11.21 21.49 -8.56
CA GLN A 132 -10.11 20.77 -9.23
C GLN A 132 -9.74 19.48 -8.49
N ALA A 133 -9.59 19.51 -7.18
CA ALA A 133 -9.28 18.31 -6.37
C ALA A 133 -10.42 17.27 -6.47
N GLN A 134 -11.67 17.72 -6.53
CA GLN A 134 -12.83 16.84 -6.73
C GLN A 134 -12.80 16.16 -8.12
N ALA A 135 -12.47 16.89 -9.17
CA ALA A 135 -12.35 16.34 -10.52
C ALA A 135 -11.19 15.32 -10.59
N GLN A 136 -10.06 15.61 -9.95
CA GLN A 136 -8.92 14.70 -9.85
C GLN A 136 -9.28 13.40 -9.10
N LEU A 137 -10.06 13.48 -8.02
CA LEU A 137 -10.53 12.28 -7.31
C LEU A 137 -11.44 11.42 -8.20
N ILE A 138 -12.32 12.02 -9.02
CA ILE A 138 -13.19 11.30 -9.97
C ILE A 138 -12.34 10.60 -11.03
N GLU A 139 -11.36 11.30 -11.60
CA GLU A 139 -10.42 10.76 -12.58
C GLU A 139 -9.62 9.58 -12.00
N LEU A 140 -9.07 9.75 -10.79
CA LEU A 140 -8.33 8.68 -10.12
C LEU A 140 -9.20 7.44 -9.88
N LYS A 141 -10.44 7.62 -9.41
CA LYS A 141 -11.38 6.49 -9.24
C LYS A 141 -11.66 5.76 -10.56
N ALA A 142 -11.79 6.49 -11.67
CA ALA A 142 -11.96 5.88 -12.98
C ALA A 142 -10.71 5.12 -13.43
N THR A 143 -9.53 5.68 -13.22
CA THR A 143 -8.24 5.03 -13.50
C THR A 143 -8.04 3.77 -12.69
N VAL A 144 -8.34 3.81 -11.38
CA VAL A 144 -8.25 2.62 -10.51
C VAL A 144 -9.19 1.52 -11.00
N ARG A 145 -10.44 1.85 -11.38
CA ARG A 145 -11.37 0.87 -11.96
C ARG A 145 -10.83 0.21 -13.21
N ALA A 146 -10.27 1.00 -14.13
CA ALA A 146 -9.69 0.48 -15.37
C ALA A 146 -8.47 -0.43 -15.09
N ASN A 147 -7.59 -0.02 -14.19
CA ASN A 147 -6.40 -0.80 -13.82
C ASN A 147 -6.79 -2.12 -13.14
N VAL A 148 -7.79 -2.11 -12.26
CA VAL A 148 -8.29 -3.33 -11.61
C VAL A 148 -8.92 -4.26 -12.63
N ALA A 149 -9.71 -3.74 -13.57
CA ALA A 149 -10.30 -4.54 -14.64
C ALA A 149 -9.21 -5.20 -15.50
N ALA A 150 -8.20 -4.43 -15.94
CA ALA A 150 -7.08 -4.97 -16.69
C ALA A 150 -6.33 -6.06 -15.91
N ALA A 151 -5.97 -5.79 -14.65
CA ALA A 151 -5.28 -6.76 -13.80
C ALA A 151 -6.12 -8.02 -13.53
N TYR A 152 -7.44 -7.90 -13.44
CA TYR A 152 -8.36 -9.03 -13.28
C TYR A 152 -8.32 -9.96 -14.50
N PHE A 153 -8.40 -9.41 -15.71
CA PHE A 153 -8.30 -10.19 -16.94
C PHE A 153 -6.90 -10.75 -17.17
N ASP A 154 -5.84 -10.03 -16.74
CA ASP A 154 -4.47 -10.57 -16.76
C ASP A 154 -4.37 -11.84 -15.91
N VAL A 155 -5.01 -11.88 -14.73
CA VAL A 155 -5.02 -13.09 -13.88
C VAL A 155 -5.76 -14.23 -14.55
N LEU A 156 -6.93 -13.97 -15.17
CA LEU A 156 -7.70 -15.00 -15.89
C LEU A 156 -6.87 -15.57 -17.05
N THR A 157 -6.26 -14.72 -17.85
CA THR A 157 -5.39 -15.12 -18.97
C THR A 157 -4.17 -15.92 -18.49
N ALA A 158 -3.53 -15.48 -17.41
CA ALA A 158 -2.38 -16.20 -16.84
C ALA A 158 -2.79 -17.58 -16.29
N ARG A 159 -4.00 -17.70 -15.71
CA ARG A 159 -4.56 -18.98 -15.25
C ARG A 159 -4.77 -19.96 -16.42
N GLU A 160 -5.31 -19.49 -17.53
CA GLU A 160 -5.52 -20.32 -18.72
C GLU A 160 -4.20 -20.74 -19.36
N ARG A 161 -3.21 -19.81 -19.44
CA ARG A 161 -1.86 -20.15 -19.89
C ARG A 161 -1.21 -21.21 -19.02
N LEU A 162 -1.36 -21.13 -17.69
CA LEU A 162 -0.85 -22.16 -16.79
C LEU A 162 -1.53 -23.52 -17.02
N ALA A 163 -2.84 -23.55 -17.22
CA ALA A 163 -3.56 -24.77 -17.54
C ALA A 163 -3.03 -25.39 -18.84
N LEU A 164 -2.93 -24.60 -19.90
CA LEU A 164 -2.38 -25.04 -21.19
C LEU A 164 -0.94 -25.57 -21.07
N ALA A 165 -0.07 -24.86 -20.33
CA ALA A 165 1.31 -25.28 -20.12
C ALA A 165 1.39 -26.60 -19.31
N THR A 166 0.47 -26.80 -18.38
CA THR A 166 0.34 -28.05 -17.61
C THR A 166 -0.03 -29.22 -18.53
N ASP A 167 -1.03 -29.04 -19.39
CA ASP A 167 -1.48 -30.07 -20.35
C ASP A 167 -0.39 -30.37 -21.38
N SER A 168 0.29 -29.32 -21.87
CA SER A 168 1.41 -29.45 -22.81
C SER A 168 2.56 -30.24 -22.18
N THR A 169 2.85 -30.02 -20.89
CA THR A 169 3.89 -30.77 -20.18
C THR A 169 3.51 -32.26 -20.03
N ALA A 170 2.26 -32.55 -19.73
CA ALA A 170 1.78 -33.92 -19.65
C ALA A 170 1.88 -34.66 -21.03
N LEU A 171 1.53 -33.96 -22.11
CA LEU A 171 1.64 -34.48 -23.47
C LEU A 171 3.11 -34.71 -23.88
N ALA A 172 3.99 -33.75 -23.59
CA ALA A 172 5.41 -33.88 -23.89
C ALA A 172 6.05 -35.05 -23.16
N LYS A 173 5.72 -35.25 -21.88
CA LYS A 173 6.16 -36.40 -21.12
C LYS A 173 5.69 -37.73 -21.73
N SER A 174 4.42 -37.81 -22.07
CA SER A 174 3.85 -39.02 -22.74
C SER A 174 4.55 -39.32 -24.06
N SER A 175 4.88 -38.28 -24.84
CA SER A 175 5.63 -38.41 -26.08
C SER A 175 7.05 -38.93 -25.82
N THR A 176 7.77 -38.36 -24.86
CA THR A 176 9.13 -38.81 -24.47
C THR A 176 9.12 -40.27 -24.01
N ASP A 177 8.14 -40.66 -23.16
CA ASP A 177 7.98 -42.05 -22.69
C ASP A 177 7.73 -43.03 -23.86
N THR A 178 6.98 -42.58 -24.86
CA THR A 178 6.72 -43.39 -26.07
C THR A 178 7.97 -43.57 -26.93
N VAL A 179 8.74 -42.49 -27.12
CA VAL A 179 10.02 -42.55 -27.85
C VAL A 179 11.02 -43.45 -27.12
N ALA A 180 11.14 -43.31 -25.79
CA ALA A 180 12.01 -44.16 -24.97
C ALA A 180 11.69 -45.66 -25.13
N LYS A 181 10.39 -46.04 -25.10
CA LYS A 181 9.94 -47.44 -25.36
C LYS A 181 10.33 -47.92 -26.76
N ARG A 182 10.25 -47.05 -27.77
CA ARG A 182 10.64 -47.40 -29.15
C ARG A 182 12.16 -47.56 -29.29
N VAL A 183 12.96 -46.74 -28.62
CA VAL A 183 14.42 -46.88 -28.53
C VAL A 183 14.79 -48.19 -27.84
N ALA A 184 14.18 -48.50 -26.71
CA ALA A 184 14.40 -49.77 -26.00
C ALA A 184 14.06 -51.00 -26.83
N ALA A 185 13.05 -50.89 -27.70
CA ALA A 185 12.69 -51.93 -28.66
C ALA A 185 13.58 -51.97 -29.94
N GLY A 186 14.62 -51.13 -30.02
CA GLY A 186 15.52 -51.06 -31.18
C GLY A 186 14.88 -50.49 -32.47
N LYS A 187 13.71 -49.85 -32.37
CA LYS A 187 12.95 -49.34 -33.52
C LYS A 187 13.38 -47.93 -33.99
N VAL A 188 14.05 -47.17 -33.14
CA VAL A 188 14.54 -45.82 -33.44
C VAL A 188 15.90 -45.58 -32.77
N SER A 189 16.65 -44.60 -33.26
CA SER A 189 17.96 -44.24 -32.71
C SER A 189 17.87 -43.62 -31.29
N PRO A 190 18.83 -43.89 -30.40
CA PRO A 190 18.95 -43.22 -29.08
C PRO A 190 18.98 -41.68 -29.16
N VAL A 191 19.44 -41.13 -30.29
CA VAL A 191 19.43 -39.66 -30.52
C VAL A 191 18.01 -39.09 -30.48
N GLU A 192 17.01 -39.85 -30.95
CA GLU A 192 15.60 -39.38 -30.92
C GLU A 192 15.06 -39.26 -29.48
N GLU A 193 15.48 -40.14 -28.57
CA GLU A 193 15.14 -40.01 -27.16
C GLU A 193 15.76 -38.73 -26.54
N THR A 194 17.02 -38.44 -26.87
CA THR A 194 17.68 -37.22 -26.40
C THR A 194 16.97 -35.97 -26.91
N LYS A 195 16.57 -35.93 -28.19
CA LYS A 195 15.78 -34.82 -28.76
C LYS A 195 14.45 -34.66 -28.07
N ALA A 196 13.71 -35.77 -27.80
CA ALA A 196 12.43 -35.70 -27.08
C ALA A 196 12.59 -35.17 -25.65
N ARG A 197 13.62 -35.59 -24.93
CA ARG A 197 13.94 -35.12 -23.59
C ARG A 197 14.28 -33.63 -23.57
N VAL A 198 15.02 -33.12 -24.54
CA VAL A 198 15.33 -31.70 -24.68
C VAL A 198 14.07 -30.89 -24.94
N ALA A 199 13.19 -31.36 -25.84
CA ALA A 199 11.90 -30.74 -26.11
C ALA A 199 11.01 -30.70 -24.83
N GLU A 200 10.92 -31.81 -24.11
CA GLU A 200 10.19 -31.87 -22.82
C GLU A 200 10.76 -30.90 -21.80
N ALA A 201 12.09 -30.76 -21.69
CA ALA A 201 12.73 -29.82 -20.80
C ALA A 201 12.36 -28.36 -21.15
N GLY A 202 12.28 -28.00 -22.43
CA GLY A 202 11.81 -26.69 -22.89
C GLY A 202 10.39 -26.40 -22.45
N ILE A 203 9.46 -27.35 -22.61
CA ILE A 203 8.05 -27.19 -22.18
C ILE A 203 7.93 -27.07 -20.65
N ARG A 204 8.79 -27.73 -19.87
CA ARG A 204 8.84 -27.56 -18.41
C ARG A 204 9.27 -26.14 -17.99
N VAL A 205 10.17 -25.52 -18.77
CA VAL A 205 10.54 -24.11 -18.54
C VAL A 205 9.35 -23.20 -18.80
N GLU A 206 8.56 -23.43 -19.86
CA GLU A 206 7.34 -22.68 -20.16
C GLU A 206 6.31 -22.82 -19.03
N LEU A 207 6.14 -24.03 -18.47
CA LEU A 207 5.27 -24.25 -17.30
C LEU A 207 5.74 -23.42 -16.08
N ALA A 208 7.04 -23.40 -15.80
CA ALA A 208 7.59 -22.60 -14.70
C ALA A 208 7.39 -21.10 -14.90
N GLN A 209 7.49 -20.62 -16.14
CA GLN A 209 7.21 -19.23 -16.52
C GLN A 209 5.74 -18.90 -16.34
N ALA A 210 4.82 -19.72 -16.86
CA ALA A 210 3.38 -19.52 -16.71
C ALA A 210 2.94 -19.51 -15.24
N ALA A 211 3.52 -20.37 -14.40
CA ALA A 211 3.27 -20.36 -12.96
C ALA A 211 3.77 -19.08 -12.28
N SER A 212 4.88 -18.51 -12.74
CA SER A 212 5.39 -17.24 -12.24
C SER A 212 4.55 -16.06 -12.71
N GLU A 213 4.10 -16.06 -13.97
CA GLU A 213 3.19 -15.04 -14.52
C GLU A 213 1.88 -14.99 -13.75
N GLN A 214 1.27 -16.14 -13.45
CA GLN A 214 0.05 -16.19 -12.64
C GLN A 214 0.25 -15.59 -11.25
N ARG A 215 1.34 -15.95 -10.54
CA ARG A 215 1.63 -15.37 -9.22
C ARG A 215 1.83 -13.86 -9.29
N ASN A 216 2.53 -13.39 -10.31
CA ASN A 216 2.79 -11.96 -10.50
C ASN A 216 1.48 -11.19 -10.82
N ALA A 217 0.63 -11.75 -11.67
CA ALA A 217 -0.67 -11.15 -12.00
C ALA A 217 -1.57 -11.06 -10.74
N LEU A 218 -1.65 -12.12 -9.95
CA LEU A 218 -2.36 -12.11 -8.66
C LEU A 218 -1.81 -11.04 -7.72
N SER A 219 -0.48 -10.96 -7.55
CA SER A 219 0.16 -9.97 -6.68
C SER A 219 -0.15 -8.54 -7.11
N ARG A 220 -0.18 -8.25 -8.42
CA ARG A 220 -0.59 -6.94 -8.95
C ARG A 220 -2.05 -6.61 -8.63
N LEU A 221 -2.95 -7.57 -8.83
CA LEU A 221 -4.37 -7.38 -8.52
C LEU A 221 -4.57 -7.08 -7.05
N PHE A 222 -3.92 -7.84 -6.14
CA PHE A 222 -4.01 -7.59 -4.70
C PHE A 222 -3.42 -6.24 -4.29
N ALA A 223 -2.29 -5.84 -4.89
CA ALA A 223 -1.69 -4.54 -4.64
C ALA A 223 -2.65 -3.39 -5.01
N LEU A 224 -3.36 -3.51 -6.15
CA LEU A 224 -4.37 -2.52 -6.57
C LEU A 224 -5.56 -2.46 -5.61
N MET A 225 -5.93 -3.59 -4.99
CA MET A 225 -6.97 -3.65 -3.96
C MET A 225 -6.50 -3.18 -2.58
N GLY A 226 -5.21 -2.79 -2.43
CA GLY A 226 -4.64 -2.37 -1.15
C GLY A 226 -4.52 -3.52 -0.13
N ARG A 227 -4.48 -4.78 -0.59
CA ARG A 227 -4.36 -5.97 0.26
C ARG A 227 -2.98 -6.60 0.10
N THR A 228 -2.33 -6.87 1.21
CA THR A 228 -1.04 -7.57 1.24
C THR A 228 -1.19 -9.08 1.38
N ASP A 229 -2.31 -9.53 1.93
CA ASP A 229 -2.59 -10.94 2.15
C ASP A 229 -3.41 -11.48 0.97
N ALA A 230 -2.83 -12.44 0.25
CA ALA A 230 -3.50 -13.19 -0.80
C ALA A 230 -4.01 -14.53 -0.22
N PRO A 231 -5.21 -14.59 0.39
CA PRO A 231 -5.84 -15.89 0.61
C PRO A 231 -6.08 -16.55 -0.75
N TYR A 232 -6.19 -17.87 -0.79
CA TYR A 232 -6.57 -18.60 -2.00
C TYR A 232 -7.94 -18.07 -2.48
N ILE A 233 -7.92 -17.07 -3.36
CA ILE A 233 -9.14 -16.51 -3.94
C ILE A 233 -9.31 -17.17 -5.31
N VAL A 234 -10.43 -17.86 -5.46
CA VAL A 234 -10.89 -18.34 -6.76
C VAL A 234 -11.54 -17.17 -7.47
N LEU A 235 -11.00 -16.78 -8.62
CA LEU A 235 -11.62 -15.76 -9.47
C LEU A 235 -12.80 -16.36 -10.24
N GLU A 236 -13.87 -15.59 -10.36
CA GLU A 236 -15.04 -15.95 -11.15
C GLU A 236 -14.81 -15.61 -12.62
N GLY A 237 -15.16 -16.52 -13.51
CA GLY A 237 -15.10 -16.29 -14.96
C GLY A 237 -13.93 -16.98 -15.68
N THR A 238 -13.97 -16.84 -16.99
CA THR A 238 -12.94 -17.25 -17.96
C THR A 238 -12.46 -16.02 -18.72
N ALA A 239 -11.31 -16.09 -19.39
CA ALA A 239 -10.78 -14.96 -20.17
C ALA A 239 -11.67 -14.54 -21.35
N GLU A 240 -12.65 -15.37 -21.72
CA GLU A 240 -13.55 -15.14 -22.85
C GLU A 240 -14.87 -14.41 -22.46
N THR A 241 -15.10 -14.16 -21.18
CA THR A 241 -16.26 -13.43 -20.66
C THR A 241 -15.94 -12.00 -20.27
#